data_46ba961eb147d84c8bc890476777aa1e
#
_entry.id   46ba961eb147d84c8bc890476777aa1e
#
_cell.length_a   1.000
_cell.length_b   1.000
_cell.length_c   1.000
_cell.angle_alpha   90.00
_cell.angle_beta   90.00
_cell.angle_gamma   90.00
#
_symmetry.space_group_name_H-M   'P 1'
#
loop_
_entity.id
_entity.type
_entity.pdbx_description
1 polymer ?
#
loop_
_entity_poly.entity_id
_entity_poly.type
_entity_poly.pdbx_seq_one_letter_code
_entity_poly.pdbx_strand_id
1 'polypeptide(L)'
;MFPNDLKKHIHKLHQKKYRKEFSEFIIEGVKGVEEALNSDLEIEAVVVEGSRREEKDISRVIALAERVREDVFFCGRNDVDTIKSADTFPGILAIARQYEVGLHDISIGEPIICLDGVRDPGN
;
A
#
# COMPACT_ATOMS: atom_id res chain seq x y z
N MET A 1 -2.35 20.25 3.72
CA MET A 1 -2.04 19.61 5.02
C MET A 1 -2.44 18.14 4.96
N PHE A 2 -1.60 17.27 5.49
CA PHE A 2 -1.90 15.84 5.55
C PHE A 2 -3.04 15.56 6.54
N PRO A 3 -4.14 14.91 6.12
CA PRO A 3 -5.29 14.69 7.00
C PRO A 3 -4.95 13.81 8.20
N ASN A 4 -5.29 14.30 9.39
CA ASN A 4 -5.01 13.58 10.64
C ASN A 4 -5.77 12.25 10.72
N ASP A 5 -6.97 12.19 10.17
CA ASP A 5 -7.76 10.96 10.13
C ASP A 5 -7.10 9.90 9.24
N LEU A 6 -6.54 10.32 8.11
CA LEU A 6 -5.78 9.42 7.23
C LEU A 6 -4.53 8.89 7.93
N LYS A 7 -3.81 9.75 8.65
CA LYS A 7 -2.64 9.36 9.44
C LYS A 7 -3.00 8.28 10.48
N LYS A 8 -4.07 8.50 11.23
CA LYS A 8 -4.55 7.54 12.24
C LYS A 8 -4.99 6.23 11.59
N HIS A 9 -5.65 6.31 10.45
CA HIS A 9 -6.09 5.14 9.71
C HIS A 9 -4.91 4.27 9.24
N ILE A 10 -3.89 4.89 8.67
CA ILE A 10 -2.67 4.19 8.27
C ILE A 10 -2.03 3.50 9.48
N HIS A 11 -1.91 4.22 10.61
CA HIS A 11 -1.35 3.65 11.82
C HIS A 11 -2.11 2.40 12.28
N LYS A 12 -3.44 2.42 12.23
CA LYS A 12 -4.27 1.25 12.55
C LYS A 12 -4.00 0.09 11.61
N LEU A 13 -3.82 0.33 10.33
CA LEU A 13 -3.59 -0.72 9.33
C LEU A 13 -2.27 -1.50 9.52
N HIS A 14 -1.35 -1.03 10.37
CA HIS A 14 -0.19 -1.83 10.77
C HIS A 14 -0.58 -3.03 11.63
N GLN A 15 -1.77 -3.03 12.21
CA GLN A 15 -2.28 -4.11 13.04
C GLN A 15 -3.21 -5.02 12.23
N LYS A 16 -2.99 -6.33 12.32
CA LYS A 16 -3.80 -7.34 11.62
C LYS A 16 -5.29 -7.20 11.90
N LYS A 17 -5.66 -6.88 13.14
CA LYS A 17 -7.04 -6.64 13.57
C LYS A 17 -7.75 -5.64 12.68
N TYR A 18 -7.12 -4.49 12.44
CA TYR A 18 -7.73 -3.41 11.66
C TYR A 18 -7.69 -3.67 10.16
N ARG A 19 -6.65 -4.36 9.66
CA ARG A 19 -6.64 -4.80 8.26
C ARG A 19 -7.83 -5.70 7.95
N LYS A 20 -8.16 -6.58 8.86
CA LYS A 20 -9.31 -7.46 8.73
C LYS A 20 -10.63 -6.69 8.85
N GLU A 21 -10.73 -5.77 9.81
CA GLU A 21 -11.93 -4.96 10.03
C GLU A 21 -12.27 -4.09 8.82
N PHE A 22 -11.28 -3.41 8.26
CA PHE A 22 -11.47 -2.49 7.13
C PHE A 22 -11.33 -3.18 5.76
N SER A 23 -10.86 -4.41 5.72
CA SER A 23 -10.52 -5.12 4.47
C SER A 23 -9.55 -4.32 3.62
N GLU A 24 -8.54 -3.76 4.25
CA GLU A 24 -7.52 -2.93 3.62
C GLU A 24 -6.12 -3.35 4.09
N PHE A 25 -5.11 -3.01 3.29
CA PHE A 25 -3.71 -3.21 3.65
C PHE A 25 -2.84 -2.13 3.03
N ILE A 26 -1.61 -2.05 3.53
CA ILE A 26 -0.64 -1.05 3.09
C ILE A 26 0.41 -1.71 2.20
N ILE A 27 0.73 -1.04 1.11
CA ILE A 27 1.84 -1.39 0.23
C ILE A 27 2.88 -0.28 0.36
N GLU A 28 4.07 -0.59 0.84
CA GLU A 28 5.15 0.39 0.99
C GLU A 28 6.22 0.23 -0.09
N GLY A 29 6.71 1.36 -0.57
CA GLY A 29 7.82 1.42 -1.51
C GLY A 29 7.40 1.64 -2.96
N VAL A 30 8.33 2.23 -3.71
CA VAL A 30 8.12 2.62 -5.11
C VAL A 30 7.67 1.45 -5.97
N LYS A 31 8.36 0.33 -5.90
CA LYS A 31 8.07 -0.83 -6.74
C LYS A 31 6.69 -1.43 -6.47
N GLY A 32 6.36 -1.65 -5.20
CA GLY A 32 5.07 -2.20 -4.81
C GLY A 32 3.91 -1.29 -5.18
N VAL A 33 4.05 0.00 -4.94
CA VAL A 33 3.01 1.00 -5.28
C VAL A 33 2.83 1.08 -6.80
N GLU A 34 3.93 1.09 -7.57
CA GLU A 34 3.85 1.09 -9.03
C GLU A 34 3.13 -0.15 -9.57
N GLU A 35 3.46 -1.32 -9.06
CA GLU A 35 2.78 -2.57 -9.45
C GLU A 35 1.30 -2.54 -9.09
N ALA A 36 0.96 -2.04 -7.90
CA ALA A 36 -0.43 -1.91 -7.47
C ALA A 36 -1.24 -0.97 -8.38
N LEU A 37 -0.67 0.17 -8.75
CA LEU A 37 -1.32 1.14 -9.65
C LEU A 37 -1.53 0.59 -11.06
N ASN A 38 -0.70 -0.34 -11.50
CA ASN A 38 -0.83 -1.01 -12.81
C ASN A 38 -1.68 -2.29 -12.75
N SER A 39 -2.19 -2.65 -11.59
CA SER A 39 -3.00 -3.85 -11.37
C SER A 39 -4.48 -3.53 -11.31
N ASP A 40 -5.30 -4.55 -11.06
CA ASP A 40 -6.73 -4.42 -10.83
C ASP A 40 -7.07 -4.11 -9.36
N LEU A 41 -6.06 -3.92 -8.50
CA LEU A 41 -6.29 -3.57 -7.11
C LEU A 41 -7.02 -2.23 -6.99
N GLU A 42 -8.02 -2.19 -6.13
CA GLU A 42 -8.68 -0.96 -5.77
C GLU A 42 -7.80 -0.20 -4.78
N ILE A 43 -7.32 0.96 -5.18
CA ILE A 43 -6.45 1.82 -4.39
C ILE A 43 -7.31 2.90 -3.73
N GLU A 44 -7.20 3.03 -2.41
CA GLU A 44 -7.94 4.03 -1.65
C GLU A 44 -7.19 5.36 -1.56
N ALA A 45 -5.87 5.30 -1.46
CA ALA A 45 -5.03 6.50 -1.38
C ALA A 45 -3.57 6.16 -1.65
N VAL A 46 -2.84 7.12 -2.17
CA VAL A 46 -1.38 7.10 -2.26
C VAL A 46 -0.83 8.19 -1.36
N VAL A 47 0.15 7.88 -0.53
CA VAL A 47 0.75 8.82 0.43
C VAL A 47 2.24 8.93 0.15
N VAL A 48 2.72 10.15 0.00
CA VAL A 48 4.11 10.46 -0.33
C VAL A 48 4.69 11.40 0.74
N GLU A 49 5.92 11.13 1.17
CA GLU A 49 6.67 12.08 1.98
C GLU A 49 7.00 13.30 1.11
N GLY A 50 6.41 14.44 1.44
CA GLY A 50 6.46 15.63 0.59
C GLY A 50 7.87 16.12 0.26
N SER A 51 8.82 15.96 1.18
CA SER A 51 10.24 16.34 0.96
C SER A 51 10.95 15.46 -0.08
N ARG A 52 10.39 14.31 -0.41
CA ARG A 52 10.97 13.33 -1.34
C ARG A 52 10.26 13.26 -2.69
N ARG A 53 9.26 14.09 -2.90
CA ARG A 53 8.43 14.07 -4.12
C ARG A 53 9.21 14.32 -5.42
N GLU A 54 10.36 14.99 -5.34
CA GLU A 54 11.21 15.27 -6.49
C GLU A 54 12.19 14.14 -6.81
N GLU A 55 12.30 13.11 -5.97
CA GLU A 55 13.10 11.93 -6.28
C GLU A 55 12.53 11.26 -7.53
N LYS A 56 13.41 10.90 -8.44
CA LYS A 56 13.05 10.43 -9.79
C LYS A 56 12.01 9.32 -9.79
N ASP A 57 12.22 8.31 -8.97
CA ASP A 57 11.31 7.14 -8.91
C ASP A 57 9.98 7.48 -8.29
N ILE A 58 10.00 8.29 -7.23
CA ILE A 58 8.78 8.75 -6.54
C ILE A 58 7.97 9.66 -7.47
N SER A 59 8.63 10.62 -8.12
CA SER A 59 8.00 11.52 -9.08
C SER A 59 7.30 10.74 -10.21
N ARG A 60 7.94 9.69 -10.72
CA ARG A 60 7.35 8.83 -11.75
C ARG A 60 6.07 8.15 -11.26
N VAL A 61 6.07 7.64 -10.05
CA VAL A 61 4.89 6.95 -9.48
C VAL A 61 3.77 7.94 -9.16
N ILE A 62 4.11 9.15 -8.71
CA ILE A 62 3.11 10.22 -8.53
C ILE A 62 2.40 10.51 -9.86
N ALA A 63 3.15 10.67 -10.94
CA ALA A 63 2.58 10.90 -12.26
C ALA A 63 1.68 9.75 -12.72
N LEU A 64 2.06 8.50 -12.41
CA LEU A 64 1.24 7.33 -12.70
C LEU A 64 -0.07 7.37 -11.90
N ALA A 65 -0.01 7.66 -10.60
CA ALA A 65 -1.18 7.76 -9.74
C ALA A 65 -2.17 8.83 -10.25
N GLU A 66 -1.67 9.99 -10.63
CA GLU A 66 -2.48 11.06 -11.20
C GLU A 66 -3.12 10.65 -12.52
N ARG A 67 -2.39 9.95 -13.38
CA ARG A 67 -2.90 9.49 -14.68
C ARG A 67 -4.05 8.49 -14.51
N VAL A 68 -4.01 7.63 -13.51
CA VAL A 68 -5.08 6.68 -13.21
C VAL A 68 -6.14 7.25 -12.26
N ARG A 69 -6.02 8.54 -11.92
CA ARG A 69 -6.97 9.30 -11.11
C ARG A 69 -7.10 8.83 -9.67
N GLU A 70 -6.00 8.37 -9.09
CA GLU A 70 -5.95 8.05 -7.67
C GLU A 70 -5.59 9.29 -6.85
N ASP A 71 -6.11 9.36 -5.64
CA ASP A 71 -5.83 10.45 -4.71
C ASP A 71 -4.42 10.34 -4.15
N VAL A 72 -3.64 11.42 -4.29
CA VAL A 72 -2.26 11.50 -3.76
C VAL A 72 -2.23 12.52 -2.63
N PHE A 73 -1.74 12.10 -1.47
CA PHE A 73 -1.56 12.94 -0.30
C PHE A 73 -0.08 13.08 0.04
N PHE A 74 0.32 14.26 0.49
CA PHE A 74 1.69 14.53 0.88
C PHE A 74 1.78 14.70 2.40
N CYS A 75 2.62 13.90 3.04
CA CYS A 75 2.84 13.98 4.48
C CYS A 75 4.15 14.69 4.80
N GLY A 76 4.22 15.26 6.00
CA GLY A 76 5.45 15.87 6.52
C GLY A 76 6.34 14.85 7.21
N ARG A 77 7.58 15.24 7.51
CA ARG A 77 8.52 14.40 8.26
C ARG A 77 7.99 13.97 9.62
N ASN A 78 7.24 14.86 10.28
CA ASN A 78 6.66 14.58 11.61
C ASN A 78 5.60 13.48 11.55
N ASP A 79 4.99 13.27 10.38
CA ASP A 79 3.97 12.24 10.21
C ASP A 79 4.57 10.86 9.92
N VAL A 80 5.78 10.82 9.38
CA VAL A 80 6.45 9.58 8.96
C VAL A 80 6.58 8.57 10.10
N ASP A 81 6.93 9.02 11.29
CA ASP A 81 7.09 8.11 12.44
C ASP A 81 5.80 7.41 12.84
N THR A 82 4.66 8.02 12.52
CA THR A 82 3.34 7.41 12.78
C THR A 82 2.93 6.44 11.68
N ILE A 83 3.26 6.74 10.43
CA ILE A 83 2.77 5.98 9.27
C ILE A 83 3.70 4.86 8.80
N LYS A 84 4.98 4.91 9.13
CA LYS A 84 5.94 3.86 8.72
C LYS A 84 5.71 2.56 9.48
N SER A 85 5.96 1.43 8.83
CA SER A 85 5.85 0.09 9.44
C SER A 85 7.20 -0.43 9.97
N ALA A 86 8.30 0.14 9.50
CA ALA A 86 9.67 -0.23 9.86
C ALA A 86 10.48 0.99 10.27
N ASP A 87 11.75 0.80 10.61
CA ASP A 87 12.64 1.89 11.04
C ASP A 87 12.80 2.98 9.98
N THR A 88 12.77 2.57 8.71
CA THR A 88 12.94 3.49 7.57
C THR A 88 11.69 3.50 6.72
N PHE A 89 11.18 4.70 6.40
CA PHE A 89 10.08 4.86 5.46
C PHE A 89 10.64 5.02 4.04
N PRO A 90 10.14 4.24 3.05
CA PRO A 90 10.63 4.31 1.67
C PRO A 90 10.15 5.54 0.88
N GLY A 91 9.43 6.45 1.50
CA GLY A 91 8.99 7.72 0.90
C GLY A 91 7.61 7.69 0.24
N ILE A 92 7.05 6.51 0.02
CA ILE A 92 5.74 6.34 -0.60
C ILE A 92 5.05 5.07 -0.09
N LEU A 93 3.74 5.14 0.08
CA LEU A 93 2.89 4.00 0.35
C LEU A 93 1.55 4.14 -0.37
N ALA A 94 0.84 3.03 -0.50
CA ALA A 94 -0.54 3.02 -0.96
C ALA A 94 -1.41 2.22 0.01
N ILE A 95 -2.66 2.62 0.15
CA ILE A 95 -3.69 1.84 0.83
C ILE A 95 -4.52 1.15 -0.25
N ALA A 96 -4.64 -0.16 -0.17
CA ALA A 96 -5.37 -0.97 -1.13
C ALA A 96 -6.44 -1.81 -0.45
N ARG A 97 -7.51 -2.10 -1.17
CA ARG A 97 -8.53 -3.03 -0.70
C ARG A 97 -8.07 -4.46 -0.80
N GLN A 98 -8.40 -5.22 0.22
CA GLN A 98 -8.14 -6.65 0.26
C GLN A 98 -9.32 -7.41 -0.36
N TYR A 99 -9.03 -8.29 -1.31
CA TYR A 99 -10.03 -9.20 -1.86
C TYR A 99 -10.14 -10.44 -0.98
N GLU A 100 -11.37 -10.88 -0.76
CA GLU A 100 -11.61 -12.17 -0.17
C GLU A 100 -11.66 -13.22 -1.28
N VAL A 101 -10.78 -14.22 -1.19
CA VAL A 101 -10.72 -15.34 -2.13
C VAL A 101 -11.08 -16.61 -1.38
N GLY A 102 -12.12 -17.31 -1.83
CA GLY A 102 -12.53 -18.59 -1.30
C GLY A 102 -12.05 -19.75 -2.16
N LEU A 103 -12.20 -20.96 -1.67
CA LEU A 103 -11.84 -22.17 -2.42
C LEU A 103 -12.58 -22.29 -3.75
N HIS A 104 -13.78 -21.75 -3.83
CA HIS A 104 -14.59 -21.75 -5.06
C HIS A 104 -14.04 -20.85 -6.16
N ASP A 105 -13.13 -19.92 -5.82
CA ASP A 105 -12.47 -19.03 -6.77
C ASP A 105 -11.25 -19.68 -7.43
N ILE A 106 -10.86 -20.87 -6.95
CA ILE A 106 -9.70 -21.59 -7.48
C ILE A 106 -10.13 -22.40 -8.71
N SER A 107 -9.43 -22.19 -9.81
CA SER A 107 -9.65 -22.94 -11.04
C SER A 107 -9.07 -24.36 -10.92
N ILE A 108 -9.93 -25.37 -11.06
CA ILE A 108 -9.52 -26.78 -11.05
C ILE A 108 -9.10 -27.17 -12.48
N GLY A 109 -7.93 -27.77 -12.60
CA GLY A 109 -7.39 -28.19 -13.90
C GLY A 109 -6.10 -27.49 -14.30
N GLU A 110 -5.70 -26.48 -13.52
CA GLU A 110 -4.42 -25.81 -13.68
C GLU A 110 -3.48 -26.17 -12.52
N PRO A 111 -2.16 -26.09 -12.71
CA PRO A 111 -1.23 -26.30 -11.60
C PRO A 111 -1.49 -25.33 -10.44
N ILE A 112 -1.51 -25.85 -9.22
CA ILE A 112 -1.74 -25.05 -8.00
C ILE A 112 -0.52 -25.19 -7.13
N ILE A 113 0.00 -24.03 -6.64
CA ILE A 113 1.07 -23.99 -5.67
C ILE A 113 0.46 -23.61 -4.32
N CYS A 114 0.68 -24.46 -3.31
CA CYS A 114 0.24 -24.20 -1.95
C CYS A 114 1.42 -23.80 -1.08
N LEU A 115 1.28 -22.69 -0.37
CA LEU A 115 2.27 -22.20 0.58
C LEU A 115 1.66 -22.27 1.99
N ASP A 116 2.33 -22.96 2.89
CA ASP A 116 1.88 -23.12 4.27
C ASP A 116 2.99 -22.67 5.24
N GLY A 117 2.62 -21.78 6.16
CA GLY A 117 3.54 -21.33 7.21
C GLY A 117 4.66 -20.41 6.74
N VAL A 118 4.63 -19.89 5.52
CA VAL A 118 5.62 -18.93 5.03
C VAL A 118 5.43 -17.60 5.74
N ARG A 119 6.50 -17.08 6.35
CA ARG A 119 6.45 -15.84 7.16
C ARG A 119 7.25 -14.69 6.59
N ASP A 120 8.30 -14.97 5.84
CA ASP A 120 9.17 -13.96 5.26
C ASP A 120 8.62 -13.52 3.91
N PRO A 121 8.21 -12.24 3.76
CA PRO A 121 7.66 -11.76 2.48
C PRO A 121 8.66 -11.84 1.32
N GLY A 122 9.96 -11.88 1.63
CA GLY A 122 11.03 -12.00 0.62
C GLY A 122 11.23 -13.41 0.07
N ASN A 123 10.58 -14.36 0.70
CA ASN A 123 10.67 -15.77 0.25
C ASN A 123 9.56 -16.05 -0.78
#